data_0ebd65b1a247d080af119d5790b0fcc5
#
_entry.id   0ebd65b1a247d080af119d5790b0fcc5
#
_cell.length_a   1.000
_cell.length_b   1.000
_cell.length_c   1.000
_cell.angle_alpha   90.00
_cell.angle_beta   90.00
_cell.angle_gamma   90.00
#
_symmetry.space_group_name_H-M   'P 1'
#
loop_
_entity.id
_entity.type
_entity.pdbx_description
1 polymer ?
#
loop_
_entity_poly.entity_id
_entity_poly.type
_entity_poly.pdbx_seq_one_letter_code
_entity_poly.pdbx_strand_id
1 'polypeptide(L)'
;MAFLIAATSIVYMAGIPIIQDLQCSATVEKMKSSFIKLDEVVQEVSSEGKDSKRTLTLNIDEGKLYVSGENDTIYWEHECNAPIFSPRTFQTFGNVILGANMETSAFEGQCKGQTAFILENNRLKACLKKIGSTENLTSYNTTEILLGIYQKDLNEWLPMEYVEISLDNAQNSTTGNGYTKLERTGYHLPYGEVTAYIESDYGIDYIIKFVLESGEDFLIIKGE
;
A
#
# COMPACT_ATOMS: atom_id res chain seq x y z
N MET A 1 -16.62 -37.37 38.94
CA MET A 1 -15.79 -37.65 37.75
C MET A 1 -16.29 -36.81 36.56
N ALA A 2 -17.56 -36.92 36.09
CA ALA A 2 -18.05 -36.16 34.94
C ALA A 2 -17.90 -34.63 35.04
N PHE A 3 -18.13 -34.05 36.21
CA PHE A 3 -18.01 -32.60 36.44
C PHE A 3 -16.57 -32.09 36.31
N LEU A 4 -15.57 -32.85 36.78
CA LEU A 4 -14.17 -32.51 36.65
C LEU A 4 -13.69 -32.51 35.17
N ILE A 5 -14.17 -33.49 34.39
CA ILE A 5 -13.85 -33.58 32.95
C ILE A 5 -14.48 -32.40 32.20
N ALA A 6 -15.72 -32.06 32.51
CA ALA A 6 -16.40 -30.92 31.90
C ALA A 6 -15.65 -29.57 32.24
N ALA A 7 -15.29 -29.37 33.49
CA ALA A 7 -14.57 -28.17 33.91
C ALA A 7 -13.19 -28.04 33.26
N THR A 8 -12.42 -29.14 33.18
CA THR A 8 -11.11 -29.12 32.49
C THR A 8 -11.24 -28.89 31.00
N SER A 9 -12.29 -29.44 30.35
CA SER A 9 -12.52 -29.21 28.93
C SER A 9 -12.87 -27.74 28.62
N ILE A 10 -13.65 -27.08 29.48
CA ILE A 10 -13.98 -25.66 29.32
C ILE A 10 -12.73 -24.79 29.48
N VAL A 11 -11.90 -25.05 30.49
CA VAL A 11 -10.65 -24.32 30.70
C VAL A 11 -9.69 -24.51 29.54
N TYR A 12 -9.59 -25.73 29.00
CA TYR A 12 -8.75 -26.04 27.85
C TYR A 12 -9.24 -25.30 26.58
N MET A 13 -10.55 -25.36 26.29
CA MET A 13 -11.11 -24.68 25.12
C MET A 13 -11.00 -23.15 25.18
N ALA A 14 -11.12 -22.55 26.36
CA ALA A 14 -10.98 -21.11 26.53
C ALA A 14 -9.51 -20.67 26.59
N GLY A 15 -8.62 -21.51 27.08
CA GLY A 15 -7.20 -21.16 27.28
C GLY A 15 -6.35 -21.24 26.01
N ILE A 16 -6.62 -22.21 25.13
CA ILE A 16 -5.83 -22.41 23.90
C ILE A 16 -5.82 -21.18 23.00
N PRO A 17 -6.95 -20.56 22.63
CA PRO A 17 -6.92 -19.40 21.75
C PRO A 17 -6.12 -18.23 22.36
N ILE A 18 -6.23 -18.01 23.67
CA ILE A 18 -5.47 -16.95 24.35
C ILE A 18 -3.96 -17.20 24.25
N ILE A 19 -3.52 -18.45 24.41
CA ILE A 19 -2.10 -18.81 24.28
C ILE A 19 -1.64 -18.62 22.83
N GLN A 20 -2.44 -19.01 21.86
CA GLN A 20 -2.12 -18.82 20.44
C GLN A 20 -2.02 -17.34 20.08
N ASP A 21 -2.92 -16.50 20.56
CA ASP A 21 -2.89 -15.07 20.35
C ASP A 21 -1.64 -14.43 20.97
N LEU A 22 -1.27 -14.85 22.17
CA LEU A 22 -0.05 -14.39 22.83
C LEU A 22 1.22 -14.83 22.09
N GLN A 23 1.27 -16.06 21.61
CA GLN A 23 2.40 -16.56 20.81
C GLN A 23 2.54 -15.79 19.51
N CYS A 24 1.44 -15.58 18.80
CA CYS A 24 1.45 -14.78 17.59
C CYS A 24 1.92 -13.35 17.85
N SER A 25 1.40 -12.69 18.88
CA SER A 25 1.82 -11.34 19.25
C SER A 25 3.31 -11.26 19.57
N ALA A 26 3.84 -12.25 20.29
CA ALA A 26 5.27 -12.35 20.61
C ALA A 26 6.13 -12.54 19.34
N THR A 27 5.68 -13.38 18.40
CA THR A 27 6.36 -13.61 17.13
C THR A 27 6.42 -12.34 16.29
N VAL A 28 5.30 -11.62 16.18
CA VAL A 28 5.24 -10.34 15.46
C VAL A 28 6.15 -9.28 16.08
N GLU A 29 6.14 -9.12 17.41
CA GLU A 29 6.99 -8.14 18.09
C GLU A 29 8.49 -8.49 17.96
N LYS A 30 8.84 -9.76 17.99
CA LYS A 30 10.20 -10.23 17.74
C LYS A 30 10.66 -9.91 16.31
N MET A 31 9.81 -10.18 15.31
CA MET A 31 10.13 -9.86 13.92
C MET A 31 10.21 -8.36 13.67
N LYS A 32 9.30 -7.57 14.23
CA LYS A 32 9.35 -6.11 14.19
C LYS A 32 10.70 -5.60 14.70
N SER A 33 11.14 -6.04 15.86
CA SER A 33 12.45 -5.67 16.42
C SER A 33 13.61 -6.08 15.50
N SER A 34 13.51 -7.25 14.88
CA SER A 34 14.50 -7.75 13.93
C SER A 34 14.57 -6.92 12.65
N PHE A 35 13.42 -6.47 12.12
CA PHE A 35 13.37 -5.60 10.95
C PHE A 35 13.86 -4.19 11.24
N ILE A 36 13.55 -3.63 12.42
CA ILE A 36 14.10 -2.31 12.83
C ILE A 36 15.62 -2.39 12.89
N LYS A 37 16.17 -3.46 13.48
CA LYS A 37 17.62 -3.66 13.52
C LYS A 37 18.22 -3.88 12.12
N LEU A 38 17.51 -4.55 11.23
CA LEU A 38 17.92 -4.71 9.83
C LEU A 38 17.99 -3.35 9.13
N ASP A 39 16.97 -2.51 9.30
CA ASP A 39 16.93 -1.16 8.72
C ASP A 39 18.11 -0.29 9.23
N GLU A 40 18.39 -0.32 10.53
CA GLU A 40 19.55 0.37 11.11
C GLU A 40 20.87 -0.09 10.48
N VAL A 41 21.07 -1.40 10.33
CA VAL A 41 22.29 -1.95 9.70
C VAL A 41 22.39 -1.59 8.23
N VAL A 42 21.28 -1.59 7.49
CA VAL A 42 21.25 -1.17 6.08
C VAL A 42 21.63 0.31 5.95
N GLN A 43 21.09 1.17 6.81
CA GLN A 43 21.39 2.60 6.82
C GLN A 43 22.87 2.85 7.18
N GLU A 44 23.42 2.12 8.16
CA GLU A 44 24.84 2.20 8.55
C GLU A 44 25.75 1.83 7.36
N VAL A 45 25.52 0.68 6.73
CA VAL A 45 26.29 0.22 5.57
C VAL A 45 26.19 1.19 4.40
N SER A 46 24.99 1.73 4.15
CA SER A 46 24.78 2.72 3.09
C SER A 46 25.57 4.01 3.33
N SER A 47 25.68 4.43 4.59
CA SER A 47 26.42 5.65 4.96
C SER A 47 27.94 5.50 4.89
N GLU A 48 28.46 4.30 5.06
CA GLU A 48 29.91 4.02 5.00
C GLU A 48 30.49 3.96 3.58
N GLY A 49 29.62 3.87 2.56
CA GLY A 49 29.98 3.90 1.16
C GLY A 49 30.31 2.53 0.53
N LYS A 50 30.95 2.57 -0.64
CA LYS A 50 31.20 1.40 -1.46
C LYS A 50 32.08 0.36 -0.75
N ASP A 51 31.71 -0.93 -0.90
CA ASP A 51 32.38 -2.10 -0.35
C ASP A 51 32.20 -2.34 1.16
N SER A 52 31.43 -1.51 1.85
CA SER A 52 31.05 -1.77 3.24
C SER A 52 30.15 -3.00 3.37
N LYS A 53 30.42 -3.85 4.37
CA LYS A 53 29.69 -5.10 4.60
C LYS A 53 29.42 -5.30 6.08
N ARG A 54 28.22 -5.81 6.38
CA ARG A 54 27.82 -6.25 7.72
C ARG A 54 27.13 -7.61 7.63
N THR A 55 27.23 -8.38 8.68
CA THR A 55 26.51 -9.63 8.82
C THR A 55 25.51 -9.48 9.92
N LEU A 56 24.25 -9.74 9.61
CA LEU A 56 23.15 -9.77 10.56
C LEU A 56 22.50 -11.15 10.53
N THR A 57 22.29 -11.74 11.69
CA THR A 57 21.56 -13.00 11.82
C THR A 57 20.13 -12.70 12.22
N LEU A 58 19.18 -13.09 11.38
CA LEU A 58 17.74 -13.02 11.66
C LEU A 58 17.25 -14.43 12.02
N ASN A 59 16.61 -14.56 13.18
CA ASN A 59 15.96 -15.81 13.59
C ASN A 59 14.48 -15.72 13.24
N ILE A 60 14.03 -16.57 12.33
CA ILE A 60 12.65 -16.68 11.90
C ILE A 60 12.07 -17.92 12.55
N ASP A 61 11.26 -17.75 13.58
CA ASP A 61 10.64 -18.86 14.30
C ASP A 61 9.40 -19.37 13.55
N GLU A 62 8.60 -18.44 13.03
CA GLU A 62 7.37 -18.72 12.28
C GLU A 62 7.23 -17.74 11.10
N GLY A 63 6.41 -18.11 10.11
CA GLY A 63 6.22 -17.32 8.89
C GLY A 63 7.31 -17.53 7.85
N LYS A 64 7.30 -16.68 6.83
CA LYS A 64 8.20 -16.74 5.67
C LYS A 64 8.84 -15.40 5.40
N LEU A 65 10.15 -15.38 5.22
CA LEU A 65 10.89 -14.19 4.80
C LEU A 65 11.16 -14.26 3.30
N TYR A 66 10.88 -13.15 2.63
CA TYR A 66 11.11 -12.98 1.21
C TYR A 66 12.06 -11.81 0.96
N VAL A 67 12.95 -11.98 0.00
CA VAL A 67 13.85 -10.94 -0.48
C VAL A 67 13.66 -10.82 -1.98
N SER A 68 13.16 -9.68 -2.42
CA SER A 68 12.93 -9.37 -3.82
C SER A 68 13.88 -8.27 -4.28
N GLY A 69 14.91 -8.65 -5.05
CA GLY A 69 15.84 -7.69 -5.64
C GLY A 69 15.25 -6.93 -6.83
N GLU A 70 14.16 -7.43 -7.43
CA GLU A 70 13.44 -6.74 -8.50
C GLU A 70 12.63 -5.56 -7.97
N ASN A 71 12.14 -5.68 -6.74
CA ASN A 71 11.26 -4.71 -6.10
C ASN A 71 11.97 -3.93 -4.98
N ASP A 72 13.26 -4.18 -4.75
CA ASP A 72 14.05 -3.61 -3.65
C ASP A 72 13.37 -3.74 -2.28
N THR A 73 12.75 -4.92 -2.04
CA THR A 73 11.90 -5.14 -0.87
C THR A 73 12.29 -6.40 -0.13
N ILE A 74 12.35 -6.30 1.19
CA ILE A 74 12.43 -7.43 2.11
C ILE A 74 11.14 -7.42 2.92
N TYR A 75 10.38 -8.53 2.88
CA TYR A 75 9.16 -8.64 3.65
C TYR A 75 9.05 -10.01 4.33
N TRP A 76 8.37 -10.02 5.45
CA TRP A 76 8.03 -11.21 6.21
C TRP A 76 6.52 -11.33 6.32
N GLU A 77 6.03 -12.53 6.11
CA GLU A 77 4.63 -12.88 6.10
C GLU A 77 4.37 -13.99 7.13
N HIS A 78 3.34 -13.80 7.94
CA HIS A 78 2.93 -14.77 8.94
C HIS A 78 1.40 -14.79 9.07
N GLU A 79 0.83 -15.97 9.01
CA GLU A 79 -0.61 -16.19 9.22
C GLU A 79 -0.91 -16.22 10.72
N CYS A 80 -1.79 -15.33 11.15
CA CYS A 80 -2.16 -15.19 12.54
C CYS A 80 -3.63 -14.78 12.67
N ASN A 81 -4.34 -15.45 13.56
CA ASN A 81 -5.75 -15.13 13.84
C ASN A 81 -5.91 -14.09 14.97
N ALA A 82 -4.82 -13.75 15.67
CA ALA A 82 -4.86 -12.76 16.74
C ALA A 82 -5.13 -11.35 16.18
N PRO A 83 -6.00 -10.55 16.78
CA PRO A 83 -6.28 -9.19 16.34
C PRO A 83 -5.16 -8.21 16.77
N ILE A 84 -3.93 -8.45 16.31
CA ILE A 84 -2.75 -7.62 16.64
C ILE A 84 -2.88 -6.24 16.00
N PHE A 85 -3.37 -6.19 14.77
CA PHE A 85 -3.66 -4.97 14.04
C PHE A 85 -5.12 -4.94 13.65
N SER A 86 -5.72 -3.77 13.77
CA SER A 86 -7.02 -3.57 13.15
C SER A 86 -6.87 -3.73 11.64
N PRO A 87 -7.83 -4.34 10.96
CA PRO A 87 -7.83 -4.37 9.49
C PRO A 87 -7.59 -2.98 8.91
N ARG A 88 -6.76 -2.88 7.87
CA ARG A 88 -6.43 -1.63 7.18
C ARG A 88 -5.60 -0.62 7.98
N THR A 89 -5.11 -0.98 9.15
CA THR A 89 -4.17 -0.13 9.89
C THR A 89 -2.74 -0.63 9.70
N PHE A 90 -1.83 0.30 9.70
CA PHE A 90 -0.40 0.01 9.65
C PHE A 90 0.35 0.94 10.59
N GLN A 91 1.54 0.52 11.00
CA GLN A 91 2.47 1.31 11.78
C GLN A 91 3.79 1.42 11.01
N THR A 92 4.40 2.60 11.07
CA THR A 92 5.66 2.86 10.38
C THR A 92 6.75 3.13 11.42
N PHE A 93 7.89 2.46 11.26
CA PHE A 93 9.09 2.60 12.09
C PHE A 93 10.28 2.84 11.16
N GLY A 94 10.58 4.10 10.83
CA GLY A 94 11.55 4.40 9.78
C GLY A 94 11.09 3.86 8.42
N ASN A 95 11.88 2.98 7.80
CA ASN A 95 11.54 2.32 6.55
C ASN A 95 10.74 1.02 6.75
N VAL A 96 10.55 0.58 8.00
CA VAL A 96 9.80 -0.64 8.31
C VAL A 96 8.32 -0.33 8.41
N ILE A 97 7.50 -1.05 7.66
CA ILE A 97 6.04 -0.95 7.70
C ILE A 97 5.49 -2.25 8.25
N LEU A 98 4.61 -2.15 9.21
CA LEU A 98 3.97 -3.27 9.87
C LEU A 98 2.45 -3.11 9.78
N GLY A 99 1.76 -4.10 9.25
CA GLY A 99 0.30 -4.06 9.10
C GLY A 99 -0.28 -5.43 8.77
N ALA A 100 -1.60 -5.49 8.73
CA ALA A 100 -2.32 -6.69 8.36
C ALA A 100 -2.89 -6.55 6.94
N ASN A 101 -2.87 -7.66 6.18
CA ASN A 101 -3.43 -7.74 4.82
C ASN A 101 -2.95 -6.63 3.87
N MET A 102 -1.65 -6.38 3.85
CA MET A 102 -1.04 -5.41 2.94
C MET A 102 -0.86 -6.04 1.56
N GLU A 103 -1.85 -5.88 0.69
CA GLU A 103 -1.89 -6.52 -0.63
C GLU A 103 -1.88 -5.50 -1.79
N THR A 104 -1.72 -4.21 -1.48
CA THR A 104 -1.69 -3.17 -2.52
C THR A 104 -0.30 -3.06 -3.13
N SER A 105 -0.27 -2.90 -4.44
CA SER A 105 0.92 -2.60 -5.22
C SER A 105 0.76 -1.26 -5.92
N ALA A 106 1.83 -0.49 -6.02
CA ALA A 106 1.84 0.79 -6.69
C ALA A 106 3.13 0.93 -7.50
N PHE A 107 3.02 1.08 -8.81
CA PHE A 107 4.16 1.10 -9.71
C PHE A 107 3.85 1.84 -11.02
N GLU A 108 4.91 2.21 -11.75
CA GLU A 108 4.79 2.74 -13.09
C GLU A 108 4.74 1.59 -14.12
N GLY A 109 3.82 1.65 -15.07
CA GLY A 109 3.67 0.61 -16.08
C GLY A 109 2.85 1.07 -17.28
N GLN A 110 2.48 0.12 -18.15
CA GLN A 110 1.63 0.37 -19.31
C GLN A 110 0.19 0.02 -19.00
N CYS A 111 -0.71 0.93 -19.31
CA CYS A 111 -2.15 0.71 -19.21
C CYS A 111 -2.87 1.32 -20.39
N LYS A 112 -3.73 0.54 -21.05
CA LYS A 112 -4.47 0.97 -22.26
C LYS A 112 -3.59 1.66 -23.33
N GLY A 113 -2.34 1.18 -23.47
CA GLY A 113 -1.40 1.69 -24.47
C GLY A 113 -0.68 2.98 -24.10
N GLN A 114 -0.80 3.44 -22.87
CA GLN A 114 -0.15 4.65 -22.34
C GLN A 114 0.67 4.33 -21.10
N THR A 115 1.71 5.12 -20.85
CA THR A 115 2.46 5.07 -19.59
C THR A 115 1.57 5.62 -18.46
N ALA A 116 1.45 4.86 -17.40
CA ALA A 116 0.54 5.15 -16.30
C ALA A 116 1.16 4.75 -14.95
N PHE A 117 0.66 5.36 -13.91
CA PHE A 117 0.79 4.85 -12.55
C PHE A 117 -0.34 3.86 -12.29
N ILE A 118 0.03 2.70 -11.80
CA ILE A 118 -0.87 1.59 -11.55
C ILE A 118 -0.99 1.40 -10.05
N LEU A 119 -2.20 1.52 -9.54
CA LEU A 119 -2.57 1.12 -8.18
C LEU A 119 -3.37 -0.17 -8.28
N GLU A 120 -2.91 -1.22 -7.63
CA GLU A 120 -3.51 -2.54 -7.76
C GLU A 120 -3.55 -3.27 -6.42
N ASN A 121 -4.69 -3.86 -6.10
CA ASN A 121 -4.86 -4.79 -4.99
C ASN A 121 -5.47 -6.10 -5.48
N ASN A 122 -5.89 -6.99 -4.58
CA ASN A 122 -6.51 -8.26 -4.93
C ASN A 122 -7.87 -8.13 -5.67
N ARG A 123 -8.56 -6.97 -5.56
CA ARG A 123 -9.93 -6.76 -6.10
C ARG A 123 -9.98 -5.77 -7.27
N LEU A 124 -9.09 -4.77 -7.27
CA LEU A 124 -9.17 -3.62 -8.17
C LEU A 124 -7.80 -3.26 -8.73
N LYS A 125 -7.77 -2.81 -9.99
CA LYS A 125 -6.63 -2.17 -10.63
C LYS A 125 -7.06 -0.83 -11.18
N ALA A 126 -6.49 0.25 -10.68
CA ALA A 126 -6.69 1.61 -11.17
C ALA A 126 -5.48 2.07 -11.97
N CYS A 127 -5.72 2.64 -13.14
CA CYS A 127 -4.70 3.18 -14.02
C CYS A 127 -4.83 4.70 -14.08
N LEU A 128 -3.78 5.41 -13.72
CA LEU A 128 -3.72 6.86 -13.69
C LEU A 128 -2.64 7.34 -14.66
N LYS A 129 -2.98 8.25 -15.56
CA LYS A 129 -2.09 8.76 -16.59
C LYS A 129 -0.86 9.43 -15.96
N LYS A 130 0.32 9.09 -16.44
CA LYS A 130 1.54 9.81 -16.11
C LYS A 130 1.58 11.10 -16.92
N ILE A 131 1.50 12.24 -16.26
CA ILE A 131 1.46 13.58 -16.87
C ILE A 131 2.61 14.38 -16.28
N GLY A 132 3.41 15.03 -17.09
CA GLY A 132 4.45 15.98 -16.69
C GLY A 132 5.41 15.50 -15.59
N SER A 133 6.02 16.47 -14.94
CA SER A 133 6.85 16.32 -13.75
C SER A 133 6.89 17.65 -12.98
N THR A 134 7.48 17.65 -11.78
CA THR A 134 7.68 18.87 -10.98
C THR A 134 8.49 19.95 -11.72
N GLU A 135 9.36 19.54 -12.64
CA GLU A 135 10.21 20.46 -13.41
C GLU A 135 9.58 20.84 -14.76
N ASN A 136 8.62 20.04 -15.24
CA ASN A 136 8.01 20.24 -16.54
C ASN A 136 6.50 19.97 -16.48
N LEU A 137 5.75 21.03 -16.20
CA LEU A 137 4.30 20.99 -16.18
C LEU A 137 3.77 20.77 -17.60
N THR A 138 2.77 19.93 -17.73
CA THR A 138 2.17 19.57 -19.01
C THR A 138 0.67 19.86 -18.97
N SER A 139 0.12 20.37 -20.07
CA SER A 139 -1.31 20.56 -20.23
C SER A 139 -2.06 19.23 -20.08
N TYR A 140 -3.16 19.27 -19.38
CA TYR A 140 -4.00 18.09 -19.11
C TYR A 140 -5.49 18.47 -19.09
N ASN A 141 -6.31 17.41 -19.12
CA ASN A 141 -7.71 17.46 -18.74
C ASN A 141 -7.90 16.52 -17.54
N THR A 142 -8.58 16.96 -16.48
CA THR A 142 -8.79 16.16 -15.27
C THR A 142 -9.50 14.82 -15.54
N THR A 143 -10.40 14.79 -16.51
CA THR A 143 -11.10 13.55 -16.92
C THR A 143 -10.17 12.51 -17.55
N GLU A 144 -9.00 12.93 -18.09
CA GLU A 144 -8.02 12.06 -18.69
C GLU A 144 -7.04 11.45 -17.66
N ILE A 145 -7.02 11.96 -16.44
CA ILE A 145 -6.10 11.47 -15.40
C ILE A 145 -6.41 10.02 -15.07
N LEU A 146 -7.68 9.67 -14.90
CA LEU A 146 -8.12 8.32 -14.64
C LEU A 146 -8.37 7.57 -15.97
N LEU A 147 -7.39 6.78 -16.41
CA LEU A 147 -7.48 6.01 -17.66
C LEU A 147 -8.49 4.88 -17.58
N GLY A 148 -8.67 4.29 -16.42
CA GLY A 148 -9.64 3.23 -16.19
C GLY A 148 -9.47 2.51 -14.87
N ILE A 149 -10.54 1.81 -14.52
CA ILE A 149 -10.61 0.93 -13.36
C ILE A 149 -11.00 -0.46 -13.86
N TYR A 150 -10.19 -1.46 -13.55
CA TYR A 150 -10.46 -2.85 -13.82
C TYR A 150 -10.88 -3.55 -12.54
N GLN A 151 -12.07 -4.10 -12.53
CA GLN A 151 -12.60 -4.86 -11.38
C GLN A 151 -12.30 -6.34 -11.59
N LYS A 152 -11.44 -6.89 -10.74
CA LYS A 152 -10.93 -8.27 -10.88
C LYS A 152 -12.01 -9.31 -10.64
N ASP A 153 -12.92 -9.08 -9.69
CA ASP A 153 -14.02 -9.99 -9.37
C ASP A 153 -14.99 -10.16 -10.55
N LEU A 154 -15.21 -9.10 -11.32
CA LEU A 154 -16.05 -9.11 -12.51
C LEU A 154 -15.28 -9.43 -13.79
N ASN A 155 -13.93 -9.38 -13.73
CA ASN A 155 -13.03 -9.52 -14.88
C ASN A 155 -13.35 -8.52 -16.01
N GLU A 156 -13.67 -7.25 -15.62
CA GLU A 156 -14.16 -6.23 -16.55
C GLU A 156 -13.60 -4.84 -16.22
N TRP A 157 -13.39 -4.05 -17.29
CA TRP A 157 -13.13 -2.62 -17.16
C TRP A 157 -14.43 -1.86 -16.90
N LEU A 158 -14.45 -1.03 -15.86
CA LEU A 158 -15.59 -0.16 -15.61
C LEU A 158 -15.74 0.87 -16.75
N PRO A 159 -16.98 1.20 -17.16
CA PRO A 159 -17.24 2.23 -18.15
C PRO A 159 -16.85 3.59 -17.58
N MET A 160 -15.89 4.27 -18.23
CA MET A 160 -15.39 5.57 -17.80
C MET A 160 -16.11 6.77 -18.46
N GLU A 161 -17.07 6.50 -19.34
CA GLU A 161 -17.77 7.51 -20.14
C GLU A 161 -18.53 8.55 -19.31
N TYR A 162 -18.83 8.22 -18.05
CA TYR A 162 -19.60 9.07 -17.14
C TYR A 162 -18.77 9.58 -15.95
N VAL A 163 -17.46 9.37 -15.97
CA VAL A 163 -16.59 9.84 -14.89
C VAL A 163 -16.05 11.21 -15.26
N GLU A 164 -16.54 12.23 -14.60
CA GLU A 164 -16.04 13.59 -14.67
C GLU A 164 -15.45 13.98 -13.31
N ILE A 165 -14.25 14.55 -13.33
CA ILE A 165 -13.60 15.08 -12.14
C ILE A 165 -13.56 16.60 -12.34
N SER A 166 -14.48 17.29 -11.69
CA SER A 166 -14.52 18.75 -11.65
C SER A 166 -14.48 19.23 -10.20
N LEU A 167 -13.83 20.34 -9.94
CA LEU A 167 -13.66 20.89 -8.60
C LEU A 167 -14.64 22.01 -8.27
N ASP A 168 -15.17 22.63 -9.27
CA ASP A 168 -16.23 23.60 -9.13
C ASP A 168 -17.22 23.48 -10.31
N ASN A 169 -18.25 24.30 -10.30
CA ASN A 169 -19.22 24.35 -11.40
C ASN A 169 -18.74 25.17 -12.61
N ALA A 170 -17.47 25.62 -12.62
CA ALA A 170 -16.94 26.38 -13.74
C ALA A 170 -16.56 25.44 -14.88
N GLN A 171 -17.03 25.74 -16.06
CA GLN A 171 -16.89 24.90 -17.26
C GLN A 171 -15.45 24.61 -17.69
N ASN A 172 -14.45 25.33 -17.16
CA ASN A 172 -13.04 25.19 -17.49
C ASN A 172 -12.15 24.81 -16.28
N SER A 173 -12.75 24.43 -15.15
CA SER A 173 -11.99 23.93 -13.99
C SER A 173 -11.34 22.57 -14.27
N THR A 174 -11.70 21.93 -15.38
CA THR A 174 -11.19 20.62 -15.80
C THR A 174 -9.88 20.67 -16.60
N THR A 175 -9.40 21.87 -16.99
CA THR A 175 -8.19 22.05 -17.80
C THR A 175 -7.14 22.91 -17.09
N GLY A 176 -5.89 22.74 -17.45
CA GLY A 176 -4.77 23.49 -16.92
C GLY A 176 -3.43 22.83 -17.22
N ASN A 177 -2.41 23.22 -16.47
CA ASN A 177 -1.08 22.63 -16.50
C ASN A 177 -0.80 21.94 -15.18
N GLY A 178 -0.08 20.82 -15.23
CA GLY A 178 0.22 20.10 -14.00
C GLY A 178 1.07 18.87 -14.22
N TYR A 179 1.15 18.05 -13.18
CA TYR A 179 1.82 16.77 -13.23
C TYR A 179 1.15 15.76 -12.28
N THR A 180 1.36 14.49 -12.56
CA THR A 180 0.97 13.40 -11.68
C THR A 180 2.21 12.78 -11.06
N LYS A 181 2.10 12.34 -9.80
CA LYS A 181 3.19 11.74 -9.04
C LYS A 181 2.69 10.51 -8.28
N LEU A 182 3.44 9.43 -8.38
CA LEU A 182 3.26 8.27 -7.52
C LEU A 182 3.97 8.53 -6.20
N GLU A 183 3.22 8.63 -5.11
CA GLU A 183 3.78 9.01 -3.80
C GLU A 183 4.57 7.89 -3.15
N ARG A 184 4.20 6.65 -3.44
CA ARG A 184 4.89 5.47 -2.92
C ARG A 184 4.91 4.38 -3.98
N THR A 185 6.08 3.82 -4.22
CA THR A 185 6.28 2.70 -5.14
C THR A 185 6.57 1.44 -4.36
N GLY A 186 6.02 0.31 -4.78
CA GLY A 186 6.33 -1.01 -4.21
C GLY A 186 5.16 -1.96 -4.20
N TYR A 187 5.39 -3.07 -3.51
CA TYR A 187 4.44 -4.17 -3.30
C TYR A 187 4.19 -4.34 -1.80
N HIS A 188 3.12 -5.03 -1.45
CA HIS A 188 2.71 -5.24 -0.05
C HIS A 188 2.54 -3.93 0.72
N LEU A 189 1.95 -2.94 0.07
CA LEU A 189 1.66 -1.64 0.67
C LEU A 189 0.27 -1.68 1.35
N PRO A 190 0.08 -0.88 2.41
CA PRO A 190 -1.25 -0.71 3.02
C PRO A 190 -2.20 0.04 2.09
N TYR A 191 -1.66 0.93 1.26
CA TYR A 191 -2.38 1.65 0.21
C TYR A 191 -1.41 2.14 -0.86
N GLY A 192 -1.92 2.37 -2.06
CA GLY A 192 -1.23 3.10 -3.13
C GLY A 192 -1.84 4.49 -3.29
N GLU A 193 -1.02 5.49 -3.58
CA GLU A 193 -1.46 6.88 -3.75
C GLU A 193 -0.78 7.52 -4.95
N VAL A 194 -1.61 8.12 -5.80
CA VAL A 194 -1.17 9.01 -6.88
C VAL A 194 -1.75 10.38 -6.64
N THR A 195 -0.89 11.39 -6.66
CA THR A 195 -1.26 12.80 -6.50
C THR A 195 -1.18 13.48 -7.85
N ALA A 196 -2.22 14.22 -8.24
CA ALA A 196 -2.23 15.13 -9.37
C ALA A 196 -2.18 16.57 -8.84
N TYR A 197 -1.14 17.30 -9.23
CA TYR A 197 -0.94 18.73 -8.95
C TYR A 197 -1.41 19.53 -10.15
N ILE A 198 -2.29 20.48 -9.93
CA ILE A 198 -3.08 21.12 -10.98
C ILE A 198 -3.04 22.62 -10.81
N GLU A 199 -2.53 23.31 -11.83
CA GLU A 199 -2.68 24.76 -12.02
C GLU A 199 -3.78 24.96 -13.06
N SER A 200 -5.00 25.27 -12.60
CA SER A 200 -6.14 25.41 -13.51
C SER A 200 -6.04 26.65 -14.37
N ASP A 201 -6.70 26.63 -15.52
CA ASP A 201 -6.80 27.79 -16.41
C ASP A 201 -7.55 28.97 -15.76
N TYR A 202 -8.18 28.76 -14.61
CA TYR A 202 -8.82 29.79 -13.79
C TYR A 202 -7.94 30.41 -12.71
N GLY A 203 -6.67 29.96 -12.59
CA GLY A 203 -5.72 30.46 -11.61
C GLY A 203 -5.97 29.97 -10.18
N ILE A 204 -6.64 28.84 -10.04
CA ILE A 204 -6.79 28.13 -8.76
C ILE A 204 -5.94 26.88 -8.83
N ASP A 205 -4.97 26.78 -7.92
CA ASP A 205 -4.16 25.58 -7.79
C ASP A 205 -4.82 24.62 -6.82
N TYR A 206 -4.82 23.35 -7.16
CA TYR A 206 -5.40 22.32 -6.33
C TYR A 206 -4.72 20.97 -6.50
N ILE A 207 -4.99 20.09 -5.58
CA ILE A 207 -4.41 18.74 -5.54
C ILE A 207 -5.54 17.72 -5.56
N ILE A 208 -5.43 16.72 -6.44
CA ILE A 208 -6.32 15.56 -6.43
C ILE A 208 -5.49 14.34 -6.02
N LYS A 209 -5.93 13.64 -4.98
CA LYS A 209 -5.34 12.39 -4.51
C LYS A 209 -6.22 11.22 -4.90
N PHE A 210 -5.63 10.25 -5.56
CA PHE A 210 -6.24 8.96 -5.90
C PHE A 210 -5.62 7.91 -4.99
N VAL A 211 -6.43 7.31 -4.12
CA VAL A 211 -5.96 6.35 -3.10
C VAL A 211 -6.68 5.02 -3.28
N LEU A 212 -5.92 3.95 -3.40
CA LEU A 212 -6.42 2.58 -3.35
C LEU A 212 -5.90 1.90 -2.09
N GLU A 213 -6.80 1.57 -1.19
CA GLU A 213 -6.48 0.85 0.04
C GLU A 213 -6.46 -0.67 -0.20
N SER A 214 -5.71 -1.37 0.65
CA SER A 214 -5.61 -2.82 0.57
C SER A 214 -6.97 -3.47 0.88
N GLY A 215 -7.38 -4.40 0.00
CA GLY A 215 -8.63 -5.15 0.14
C GLY A 215 -9.91 -4.39 -0.25
N GLU A 216 -9.82 -3.11 -0.64
CA GLU A 216 -10.98 -2.34 -1.10
C GLU A 216 -11.29 -2.59 -2.57
N ASP A 217 -12.58 -2.50 -2.91
CA ASP A 217 -13.10 -2.63 -4.27
C ASP A 217 -13.52 -1.29 -4.90
N PHE A 218 -13.04 -0.18 -4.32
CA PHE A 218 -13.26 1.18 -4.81
C PHE A 218 -12.00 2.04 -4.71
N LEU A 219 -11.92 3.05 -5.57
CA LEU A 219 -10.87 4.06 -5.55
C LEU A 219 -11.40 5.31 -4.83
N ILE A 220 -10.65 5.80 -3.86
CA ILE A 220 -10.95 7.03 -3.14
C ILE A 220 -10.35 8.20 -3.94
N ILE A 221 -11.14 9.23 -4.21
CA ILE A 221 -10.69 10.46 -4.85
C ILE A 221 -10.94 11.62 -3.89
N LYS A 222 -9.89 12.38 -3.56
CA LYS A 222 -9.93 13.52 -2.64
C LYS A 222 -9.39 14.75 -3.33
N GLY A 223 -10.09 15.88 -3.24
CA GLY A 223 -9.61 17.21 -3.65
C GLY A 223 -9.16 18.02 -2.43
N GLU A 224 -8.03 18.71 -2.54
CA GLU A 224 -7.45 19.63 -1.54
C GLU A 224 -7.07 20.97 -2.17
#